data_0098e8a76b12893cc859ee9d836c0826
#
_entry.id   0098e8a76b12893cc859ee9d836c0826
#
_cell.length_a   1.000
_cell.length_b   1.000
_cell.length_c   1.000
_cell.angle_alpha   90.00
_cell.angle_beta   90.00
_cell.angle_gamma   90.00
#
_symmetry.space_group_name_H-M   'P 1'
#
loop_
_entity.id
_entity.type
_entity.pdbx_description
1 polymer ?
#
loop_
_entity_poly.entity_id
_entity_poly.type
_entity_poly.pdbx_seq_one_letter_code
_entity_poly.pdbx_strand_id
1 'polypeptide(L)'
;MFADAYNFFAGWLGSLVVYFLPVFDILRMLVFFFVIDCIVGYWKARKIDGIPFRGRIVWDKTITRLALSTVIILCAFSWDNVYSQDVIKVHMIIGGFISGVVLLSVVQNGYEISRWSVLNRLAKHLDKKLESDLNNGLGEVDKTDN
;
A
#
# COMPACT_ATOMS: atom_id res chain seq x y z
N MET A 1 -12.43 -15.26 -37.11
CA MET A 1 -11.75 -16.03 -36.06
C MET A 1 -10.81 -15.18 -35.20
N PHE A 2 -9.78 -14.46 -35.73
CA PHE A 2 -8.93 -13.58 -34.91
C PHE A 2 -9.65 -12.33 -34.41
N ALA A 3 -10.54 -11.73 -35.20
CA ALA A 3 -11.32 -10.57 -34.81
C ALA A 3 -12.30 -10.90 -33.67
N ASP A 4 -12.91 -12.06 -33.69
CA ASP A 4 -13.88 -12.51 -32.68
C ASP A 4 -13.17 -12.77 -31.36
N ALA A 5 -11.98 -13.38 -31.39
CA ALA A 5 -11.13 -13.58 -30.21
C ALA A 5 -10.68 -12.24 -29.61
N TYR A 6 -10.27 -11.27 -30.43
CA TYR A 6 -9.90 -9.94 -29.98
C TYR A 6 -11.06 -9.22 -29.31
N ASN A 7 -12.25 -9.22 -29.91
CA ASN A 7 -13.44 -8.60 -29.35
C ASN A 7 -13.87 -9.26 -28.02
N PHE A 8 -13.73 -10.58 -27.93
CA PHE A 8 -14.00 -11.32 -26.68
C PHE A 8 -13.03 -10.92 -25.58
N PHE A 9 -11.71 -10.89 -25.87
CA PHE A 9 -10.70 -10.47 -24.88
C PHE A 9 -10.86 -9.00 -24.48
N ALA A 10 -11.13 -8.11 -25.43
CA ALA A 10 -11.37 -6.70 -25.17
C ALA A 10 -12.61 -6.47 -24.29
N GLY A 11 -13.70 -7.20 -24.54
CA GLY A 11 -14.90 -7.15 -23.72
C GLY A 11 -14.66 -7.68 -22.32
N TRP A 12 -13.95 -8.80 -22.17
CA TRP A 12 -13.60 -9.38 -20.89
C TRP A 12 -12.71 -8.46 -20.05
N LEU A 13 -11.65 -7.92 -20.65
CA LEU A 13 -10.78 -6.94 -19.99
C LEU A 13 -11.53 -5.66 -19.60
N GLY A 14 -12.41 -5.16 -20.48
CA GLY A 14 -13.27 -4.01 -20.17
C GLY A 14 -14.17 -4.25 -18.97
N SER A 15 -14.78 -5.40 -18.88
CA SER A 15 -15.63 -5.80 -17.74
C SER A 15 -14.81 -5.89 -16.45
N LEU A 16 -13.60 -6.41 -16.51
CA LEU A 16 -12.70 -6.51 -15.36
C LEU A 16 -12.28 -5.13 -14.84
N VAL A 17 -11.96 -4.21 -15.76
CA VAL A 17 -11.62 -2.82 -15.41
C VAL A 17 -12.81 -2.12 -14.74
N VAL A 18 -14.02 -2.25 -15.30
CA VAL A 18 -15.23 -1.66 -14.73
C VAL A 18 -15.54 -2.24 -13.36
N TYR A 19 -15.34 -3.54 -13.16
CA TYR A 19 -15.54 -4.21 -11.86
C TYR A 19 -14.64 -3.61 -10.77
N PHE A 20 -13.38 -3.30 -11.09
CA PHE A 20 -12.42 -2.73 -10.13
C PHE A 20 -12.42 -1.19 -10.07
N LEU A 21 -13.31 -0.52 -10.81
CA LEU A 21 -13.37 0.94 -10.85
C LEU A 21 -13.46 1.59 -9.44
N PRO A 22 -14.25 1.07 -8.48
CA PRO A 22 -14.35 1.65 -7.13
C PRO A 22 -13.05 1.61 -6.33
N VAL A 23 -12.11 0.72 -6.68
CA VAL A 23 -10.82 0.57 -5.99
C VAL A 23 -9.75 1.50 -6.56
N PHE A 24 -10.00 2.10 -7.71
CA PHE A 24 -9.01 2.92 -8.44
C PHE A 24 -8.48 4.09 -7.61
N ASP A 25 -9.30 4.71 -6.77
CA ASP A 25 -8.86 5.84 -5.93
C ASP A 25 -7.86 5.39 -4.88
N ILE A 26 -8.08 4.23 -4.26
CA ILE A 26 -7.14 3.64 -3.30
C ILE A 26 -5.83 3.26 -4.00
N LEU A 27 -5.91 2.63 -5.17
CA LEU A 27 -4.73 2.25 -5.96
C LEU A 27 -3.94 3.47 -6.42
N ARG A 28 -4.61 4.55 -6.85
CA ARG A 28 -3.97 5.81 -7.24
C ARG A 28 -3.22 6.43 -6.07
N MET A 29 -3.84 6.49 -4.88
CA MET A 29 -3.21 6.97 -3.67
C MET A 29 -2.00 6.11 -3.28
N LEU A 30 -2.13 4.79 -3.38
CA LEU A 30 -1.05 3.85 -3.11
C LEU A 30 0.15 4.07 -4.04
N VAL A 31 -0.09 4.15 -5.36
CA VAL A 31 0.95 4.44 -6.35
C VAL A 31 1.65 5.76 -6.05
N PHE A 32 0.90 6.80 -5.70
CA PHE A 32 1.44 8.10 -5.33
C PHE A 32 2.40 8.00 -4.12
N PHE A 33 2.01 7.31 -3.06
CA PHE A 33 2.87 7.10 -1.89
C PHE A 33 4.12 6.27 -2.21
N PHE A 34 4.00 5.24 -3.04
CA PHE A 34 5.14 4.45 -3.47
C PHE A 34 6.13 5.28 -4.31
N VAL A 35 5.64 6.17 -5.17
CA VAL A 35 6.51 7.09 -5.94
C VAL A 35 7.27 8.02 -4.99
N ILE A 36 6.60 8.59 -3.99
CA ILE A 36 7.25 9.42 -2.98
C ILE A 36 8.29 8.63 -2.19
N ASP A 37 7.96 7.41 -1.75
CA ASP A 37 8.90 6.55 -1.02
C ASP A 37 10.14 6.24 -1.86
N CYS A 38 9.98 5.97 -3.15
CA CYS A 38 11.10 5.80 -4.08
C CYS A 38 11.99 7.04 -4.17
N ILE A 39 11.39 8.24 -4.30
CA ILE A 39 12.13 9.49 -4.42
C ILE A 39 12.92 9.77 -3.15
N VAL A 40 12.25 9.64 -1.98
CA VAL A 40 12.86 9.90 -0.68
C VAL A 40 13.94 8.85 -0.37
N GLY A 41 13.65 7.57 -0.64
CA GLY A 41 14.62 6.48 -0.48
C GLY A 41 15.85 6.65 -1.37
N TYR A 42 15.66 7.08 -2.62
CA TYR A 42 16.76 7.43 -3.52
C TYR A 42 17.61 8.58 -2.98
N TRP A 43 16.97 9.63 -2.48
CA TRP A 43 17.67 10.79 -1.94
C TRP A 43 18.48 10.43 -0.69
N LYS A 44 17.94 9.59 0.18
CA LYS A 44 18.65 9.02 1.33
C LYS A 44 19.88 8.24 0.90
N ALA A 45 19.74 7.27 0.00
CA ALA A 45 20.82 6.43 -0.47
C ALA A 45 21.98 7.25 -1.08
N ARG A 46 21.65 8.31 -1.82
CA ARG A 46 22.66 9.20 -2.42
C ARG A 46 23.37 10.11 -1.40
N LYS A 47 22.60 10.65 -0.43
CA LYS A 47 23.12 11.68 0.48
C LYS A 47 23.83 11.08 1.69
N ILE A 48 23.37 9.94 2.20
CA ILE A 48 23.84 9.33 3.45
C ILE A 48 24.74 8.14 3.17
N ASP A 49 24.30 7.22 2.34
CA ASP A 49 24.99 5.96 2.14
C ASP A 49 26.11 6.05 1.07
N GLY A 50 26.16 7.14 0.28
CA GLY A 50 27.14 7.34 -0.77
C GLY A 50 27.12 6.25 -1.87
N ILE A 51 26.05 5.44 -1.89
CA ILE A 51 25.93 4.28 -2.78
C ILE A 51 25.59 4.75 -4.18
N PRO A 52 26.34 4.32 -5.22
CA PRO A 52 25.95 4.61 -6.59
C PRO A 52 24.60 4.02 -6.89
N PHE A 53 23.74 4.82 -7.51
CA PHE A 53 22.38 4.40 -7.88
C PHE A 53 22.38 3.10 -8.68
N ARG A 54 21.87 2.05 -8.08
CA ARG A 54 21.55 0.80 -8.77
C ARG A 54 20.03 0.74 -9.00
N GLY A 55 19.58 1.43 -10.03
CA GLY A 55 18.15 1.54 -10.36
C GLY A 55 17.41 0.21 -10.38
N ARG A 56 18.08 -0.86 -10.80
CA ARG A 56 17.53 -2.21 -10.83
C ARG A 56 17.09 -2.72 -9.45
N ILE A 57 17.89 -2.46 -8.39
CA ILE A 57 17.58 -2.96 -7.04
C ILE A 57 16.38 -2.20 -6.44
N VAL A 58 16.33 -0.88 -6.65
CA VAL A 58 15.21 -0.05 -6.21
C VAL A 58 13.94 -0.45 -6.95
N TRP A 59 14.06 -0.62 -8.26
CA TRP A 59 12.95 -1.01 -9.12
C TRP A 59 12.37 -2.36 -8.74
N ASP A 60 13.20 -3.40 -8.61
CA ASP A 60 12.74 -4.77 -8.28
C ASP A 60 12.03 -4.80 -6.92
N LYS A 61 12.61 -4.16 -5.89
CA LYS A 61 12.00 -4.14 -4.54
C LYS A 61 10.69 -3.36 -4.50
N THR A 62 10.64 -2.22 -5.15
CA THR A 62 9.46 -1.33 -5.10
C THR A 62 8.32 -1.89 -5.94
N ILE A 63 8.59 -2.35 -7.14
CA ILE A 63 7.56 -2.94 -8.01
C ILE A 63 6.97 -4.21 -7.38
N THR A 64 7.80 -5.06 -6.81
CA THR A 64 7.31 -6.28 -6.15
C THR A 64 6.39 -5.95 -4.99
N ARG A 65 6.75 -4.97 -4.15
CA ARG A 65 5.89 -4.51 -3.05
C ARG A 65 4.59 -3.89 -3.55
N LEU A 66 4.66 -3.02 -4.56
CA LEU A 66 3.49 -2.39 -5.15
C LEU A 66 2.55 -3.43 -5.78
N ALA A 67 3.10 -4.37 -6.54
CA ALA A 67 2.32 -5.43 -7.17
C ALA A 67 1.62 -6.31 -6.12
N LEU A 68 2.35 -6.74 -5.08
CA LEU A 68 1.78 -7.53 -4.00
C LEU A 68 0.68 -6.76 -3.25
N SER A 69 0.92 -5.50 -2.90
CA SER A 69 -0.07 -4.65 -2.25
C SER A 69 -1.32 -4.48 -3.10
N THR A 70 -1.16 -4.28 -4.41
CA THR A 70 -2.27 -4.17 -5.35
C THR A 70 -3.09 -5.45 -5.38
N VAL A 71 -2.44 -6.62 -5.49
CA VAL A 71 -3.12 -7.92 -5.48
C VAL A 71 -3.92 -8.14 -4.19
N ILE A 72 -3.33 -7.83 -3.03
CA ILE A 72 -3.99 -7.96 -1.73
C ILE A 72 -5.26 -7.09 -1.67
N ILE A 73 -5.18 -5.82 -2.12
CA ILE A 73 -6.32 -4.90 -2.12
C ILE A 73 -7.41 -5.39 -3.08
N LEU A 74 -7.04 -5.88 -4.27
CA LEU A 74 -8.02 -6.43 -5.23
C LEU A 74 -8.70 -7.69 -4.71
N CYS A 75 -7.96 -8.57 -4.04
CA CYS A 75 -8.52 -9.75 -3.37
C CYS A 75 -9.49 -9.34 -2.25
N ALA A 76 -9.11 -8.38 -1.41
CA ALA A 76 -9.96 -7.87 -0.33
C ALA A 76 -11.24 -7.22 -0.88
N PHE A 77 -11.14 -6.47 -1.97
CA PHE A 77 -12.31 -5.89 -2.63
C PHE A 77 -13.23 -6.96 -3.22
N SER A 78 -12.65 -7.99 -3.85
CA SER A 78 -13.45 -9.11 -4.37
C SER A 78 -14.15 -9.88 -3.24
N TRP A 79 -13.48 -10.03 -2.09
CA TRP A 79 -14.06 -10.60 -0.88
C TRP A 79 -15.24 -9.76 -0.37
N ASP A 80 -15.07 -8.44 -0.28
CA ASP A 80 -16.10 -7.52 0.17
C ASP A 80 -17.36 -7.60 -0.73
N ASN A 81 -17.18 -7.70 -2.04
CA ASN A 81 -18.30 -7.82 -2.97
C ASN A 81 -19.08 -9.13 -2.85
N VAL A 82 -18.45 -10.21 -2.37
CA VAL A 82 -19.08 -11.52 -2.23
C VAL A 82 -19.71 -11.70 -0.85
N TYR A 83 -19.08 -11.23 0.20
CA TYR A 83 -19.42 -11.60 1.58
C TYR A 83 -19.87 -10.45 2.47
N SER A 84 -19.55 -9.20 2.15
CA SER A 84 -19.91 -8.11 3.05
C SER A 84 -21.32 -7.58 2.78
N GLN A 85 -22.14 -7.62 3.81
CA GLN A 85 -23.38 -6.87 3.88
C GLN A 85 -23.04 -5.43 4.34
N ASP A 86 -22.54 -4.60 3.44
CA ASP A 86 -22.40 -3.13 3.51
C ASP A 86 -21.77 -2.46 4.77
N VAL A 87 -21.48 -3.20 5.84
CA VAL A 87 -21.11 -2.61 7.14
C VAL A 87 -19.61 -2.34 7.26
N ILE A 88 -18.74 -3.22 6.75
CA ILE A 88 -17.29 -3.09 6.86
C ILE A 88 -16.63 -3.33 5.51
N LYS A 89 -15.98 -2.31 4.97
CA LYS A 89 -15.21 -2.39 3.72
C LYS A 89 -13.77 -2.80 4.01
N VAL A 90 -13.48 -4.10 4.04
CA VAL A 90 -12.17 -4.68 4.38
C VAL A 90 -11.07 -4.14 3.46
N HIS A 91 -11.35 -3.96 2.16
CA HIS A 91 -10.38 -3.39 1.22
C HIS A 91 -9.95 -1.95 1.59
N MET A 92 -10.82 -1.14 2.20
CA MET A 92 -10.47 0.20 2.67
C MET A 92 -9.56 0.14 3.89
N ILE A 93 -9.82 -0.77 4.83
CA ILE A 93 -8.98 -0.98 6.01
C ILE A 93 -7.59 -1.45 5.60
N ILE A 94 -7.52 -2.46 4.74
CA ILE A 94 -6.25 -3.00 4.23
C ILE A 94 -5.50 -1.94 3.42
N GLY A 95 -6.17 -1.22 2.53
CA GLY A 95 -5.57 -0.15 1.74
C GLY A 95 -5.04 0.99 2.61
N GLY A 96 -5.80 1.37 3.64
CA GLY A 96 -5.38 2.37 4.63
C GLY A 96 -4.16 1.91 5.44
N PHE A 97 -4.14 0.65 5.89
CA PHE A 97 -3.01 0.08 6.60
C PHE A 97 -1.73 0.05 5.74
N ILE A 98 -1.81 -0.46 4.52
CA ILE A 98 -0.67 -0.51 3.58
C ILE A 98 -0.16 0.92 3.30
N SER A 99 -1.07 1.86 3.05
CA SER A 99 -0.69 3.27 2.81
C SER A 99 -0.03 3.89 4.04
N GLY A 100 -0.49 3.57 5.25
CA GLY A 100 0.12 3.99 6.51
C GLY A 100 1.56 3.49 6.67
N VAL A 101 1.82 2.21 6.34
CA VAL A 101 3.17 1.63 6.39
C VAL A 101 4.10 2.31 5.38
N VAL A 102 3.62 2.59 4.15
CA VAL A 102 4.42 3.31 3.15
C VAL A 102 4.71 4.74 3.60
N LEU A 103 3.70 5.43 4.15
CA LEU A 103 3.88 6.78 4.69
C LEU A 103 4.90 6.81 5.83
N LEU A 104 4.87 5.81 6.72
CA LEU A 104 5.86 5.67 7.79
C LEU A 104 7.28 5.55 7.23
N SER A 105 7.47 4.71 6.19
CA SER A 105 8.76 4.58 5.48
C SER A 105 9.25 5.92 4.93
N VAL A 106 8.36 6.69 4.29
CA VAL A 106 8.67 8.03 3.77
C VAL A 106 9.12 8.98 4.88
N VAL A 107 8.38 8.98 6.01
CA VAL A 107 8.70 9.85 7.16
C VAL A 107 10.04 9.48 7.79
N GLN A 108 10.32 8.19 7.97
CA GLN A 108 11.58 7.69 8.52
C GLN A 108 12.77 8.06 7.61
N ASN A 109 12.66 7.80 6.31
CA ASN A 109 13.68 8.17 5.33
C ASN A 109 13.89 9.68 5.27
N GLY A 110 12.82 10.46 5.32
CA GLY A 110 12.86 11.93 5.35
C GLY A 110 13.52 12.46 6.63
N TYR A 111 13.27 11.83 7.78
CA TYR A 111 13.95 12.16 9.03
C TYR A 111 15.46 11.93 8.95
N GLU A 112 15.89 10.79 8.43
CA GLU A 112 17.32 10.48 8.29
C GLU A 112 18.04 11.48 7.36
N ILE A 113 17.37 11.95 6.30
CA ILE A 113 17.91 12.95 5.38
C ILE A 113 18.06 14.33 6.03
N SER A 114 17.05 14.75 6.78
CA SER A 114 16.95 16.10 7.30
C SER A 114 17.46 16.24 8.74
N ARG A 115 17.59 15.13 9.47
CA ARG A 115 17.80 15.08 10.93
C ARG A 115 16.83 15.98 11.70
N TRP A 116 15.65 16.22 11.16
CA TRP A 116 14.67 17.14 11.72
C TRP A 116 13.90 16.47 12.87
N SER A 117 14.01 17.05 14.06
CA SER A 117 13.43 16.50 15.30
C SER A 117 11.92 16.33 15.25
N VAL A 118 11.22 17.12 14.44
CA VAL A 118 9.77 17.03 14.24
C VAL A 118 9.38 15.73 13.53
N LEU A 119 10.13 15.35 12.49
CA LEU A 119 9.88 14.10 11.75
C LEU A 119 10.12 12.87 12.64
N ASN A 120 11.10 12.95 13.56
CA ASN A 120 11.33 11.89 14.54
C ASN A 120 10.15 11.72 15.51
N ARG A 121 9.58 12.83 15.97
CA ARG A 121 8.38 12.78 16.83
C ARG A 121 7.19 12.20 16.08
N LEU A 122 7.01 12.59 14.82
CA LEU A 122 5.93 12.08 13.98
C LEU A 122 6.08 10.58 13.71
N ALA A 123 7.29 10.12 13.36
CA ALA A 123 7.59 8.70 13.17
C ALA A 123 7.28 7.89 14.43
N LYS A 124 7.77 8.34 15.61
CA LYS A 124 7.47 7.68 16.90
C LYS A 124 5.98 7.67 17.25
N HIS A 125 5.26 8.73 16.88
CA HIS A 125 3.82 8.79 17.15
C HIS A 125 3.03 7.80 16.27
N LEU A 126 3.41 7.69 15.00
CA LEU A 126 2.81 6.74 14.05
C LEU A 126 3.13 5.28 14.44
N ASP A 127 4.37 4.97 14.79
CA ASP A 127 4.76 3.64 15.31
C ASP A 127 3.92 3.25 16.51
N LYS A 128 3.85 4.15 17.51
CA LYS A 128 3.08 3.90 18.75
C LYS A 128 1.58 3.70 18.48
N LYS A 129 1.04 4.45 17.52
CA LYS A 129 -0.37 4.32 17.15
C LYS A 129 -0.65 2.99 16.44
N LEU A 130 0.20 2.60 15.49
CA LEU A 130 0.12 1.31 14.81
C LEU A 130 0.22 0.14 15.79
N GLU A 131 1.18 0.19 16.73
CA GLU A 131 1.35 -0.83 17.76
C GLU A 131 0.15 -0.90 18.70
N SER A 132 -0.41 0.27 19.10
CA SER A 132 -1.63 0.34 19.91
C SER A 132 -2.84 -0.27 19.21
N ASP A 133 -3.03 0.04 17.92
CA ASP A 133 -4.16 -0.46 17.15
C ASP A 133 -4.03 -1.97 16.91
N LEU A 134 -2.82 -2.48 16.69
CA LEU A 134 -2.54 -3.93 16.59
C LEU A 134 -2.84 -4.64 17.92
N ASN A 135 -2.37 -4.10 19.05
CA ASN A 135 -2.57 -4.71 20.36
C ASN A 135 -4.05 -4.68 20.79
N ASN A 136 -4.77 -3.62 20.46
CA ASN A 136 -6.20 -3.53 20.73
C ASN A 136 -7.00 -4.52 19.85
N GLY A 137 -6.64 -4.66 18.58
CA GLY A 137 -7.26 -5.63 17.67
C GLY A 137 -7.03 -7.09 18.07
N LEU A 138 -5.85 -7.41 18.61
CA LEU A 138 -5.53 -8.76 19.10
C LEU A 138 -6.15 -9.04 20.48
N GLY A 139 -6.32 -8.02 21.32
CA GLY A 139 -6.91 -8.16 22.67
C GLY A 139 -8.42 -8.37 22.68
N GLU A 140 -9.14 -8.02 21.62
CA GLU A 140 -10.58 -8.29 21.49
C GLU A 140 -10.88 -9.74 21.09
N VAL A 141 -9.98 -10.38 20.37
CA VAL A 141 -10.17 -11.78 19.93
C VAL A 141 -10.08 -12.76 21.12
N ASP A 142 -9.29 -12.44 22.13
CA ASP A 142 -9.07 -13.33 23.30
C ASP A 142 -10.20 -13.26 24.35
N LYS A 143 -11.13 -12.30 24.22
CA LYS A 143 -12.26 -12.14 25.16
C LYS A 143 -13.57 -12.79 24.73
N THR A 144 -13.63 -13.32 23.51
CA THR A 144 -14.85 -13.93 22.96
C THR A 144 -14.91 -15.44 23.15
N ASP A 145 -13.85 -16.09 23.66
CA ASP A 145 -13.77 -17.54 23.84
C ASP A 145 -13.89 -18.03 25.31
N ASN A 146 -14.52 -17.24 26.20
CA ASN A 146 -14.84 -17.69 27.57
C ASN A 146 -16.34 -17.61 27.89
#